data_399038750746e38e116e371adffcb047
#
_entry.id   399038750746e38e116e371adffcb047
#
_cell.length_a   1.000
_cell.length_b   1.000
_cell.length_c   1.000
_cell.angle_alpha   90.00
_cell.angle_beta   90.00
_cell.angle_gamma   90.00
#
_symmetry.space_group_name_H-M   'P 1'
#
loop_
_entity.id
_entity.type
_entity.pdbx_description
1 polymer ?
#
loop_
_entity_poly.entity_id
_entity_poly.type
_entity_poly.pdbx_seq_one_letter_code
_entity_poly.pdbx_strand_id
1 'polypeptide(L)'
;MRTVTAVAHRGDPYRVRENTVDSLRSALRRGADAVEIDVRLTRDGVPVLLHDVSLKRLWEHDRPLLSLSCDEVRGLTSDGVPTLEEALKETDEGRLMVDVPGPVDARAVRRIVGVIHDLGAEERVYYCAGARTMLAVRAADPAAEIALTWTSLAPPRPAVLDAVRPRWLNYRFGLVDRDLVARVHRDGYLVSVWTPDTRRSMRRLLDAGVDSITTNRIDTLCALRRD
;
A
#
# COMPACT_ATOMS: atom_id res chain seq x y z
N MET A 1 18.75 -4.12 17.28
CA MET A 1 18.13 -3.03 16.49
C MET A 1 16.83 -3.56 15.90
N ARG A 2 15.72 -2.81 15.93
CA ARG A 2 14.51 -3.19 15.18
C ARG A 2 14.82 -3.17 13.69
N THR A 3 14.53 -4.26 12.99
CA THR A 3 14.69 -4.30 11.54
C THR A 3 13.57 -3.48 10.90
N VAL A 4 13.91 -2.46 10.11
CA VAL A 4 12.92 -1.64 9.37
C VAL A 4 12.24 -2.49 8.30
N THR A 5 10.92 -2.46 8.21
CA THR A 5 10.16 -3.16 7.16
C THR A 5 10.39 -2.50 5.81
N ALA A 6 10.90 -3.24 4.85
CA ALA A 6 11.09 -2.78 3.47
C ALA A 6 9.84 -3.11 2.64
N VAL A 7 9.13 -2.06 2.21
CA VAL A 7 7.91 -2.16 1.41
C VAL A 7 8.19 -1.71 -0.01
N ALA A 8 7.89 -2.56 -0.97
CA ALA A 8 8.06 -2.26 -2.39
C ALA A 8 6.81 -1.56 -2.93
N HIS A 9 6.92 -0.28 -3.33
CA HIS A 9 5.83 0.53 -3.83
C HIS A 9 5.39 0.06 -5.22
N ARG A 10 4.18 -0.49 -5.33
CA ARG A 10 3.60 -1.06 -6.56
C ARG A 10 4.42 -2.20 -7.16
N GLY A 11 5.23 -2.88 -6.34
CA GLY A 11 6.18 -3.89 -6.76
C GLY A 11 7.59 -3.35 -7.06
N ASP A 12 8.14 -3.64 -8.24
CA ASP A 12 9.50 -3.22 -8.67
C ASP A 12 9.42 -2.34 -9.93
N PRO A 13 8.87 -1.10 -9.83
CA PRO A 13 8.48 -0.28 -10.98
C PRO A 13 9.65 0.22 -11.84
N TYR A 14 10.88 0.15 -11.35
CA TYR A 14 12.08 0.47 -12.14
C TYR A 14 12.50 -0.65 -13.11
N ARG A 15 11.91 -1.84 -13.00
CA ARG A 15 12.27 -3.01 -13.81
C ARG A 15 11.09 -3.64 -14.52
N VAL A 16 9.92 -3.61 -13.88
CA VAL A 16 8.71 -4.24 -14.38
C VAL A 16 7.56 -3.24 -14.19
N ARG A 17 6.59 -3.25 -15.09
CA ARG A 17 5.42 -2.35 -15.01
C ARG A 17 4.76 -2.49 -13.64
N GLU A 18 4.52 -1.36 -12.96
CA GLU A 18 3.91 -1.29 -11.63
C GLU A 18 2.54 -1.99 -11.56
N ASN A 19 2.16 -2.47 -10.37
CA ASN A 19 0.87 -3.09 -10.12
C ASN A 19 0.57 -4.30 -11.04
N THR A 20 1.59 -5.03 -11.47
CA THR A 20 1.45 -6.31 -12.20
C THR A 20 2.00 -7.45 -11.35
N VAL A 21 1.51 -8.68 -11.56
CA VAL A 21 2.00 -9.87 -10.84
C VAL A 21 3.52 -10.01 -10.94
N ASP A 22 4.08 -9.78 -12.13
CA ASP A 22 5.53 -9.85 -12.35
C ASP A 22 6.30 -8.82 -11.53
N SER A 23 5.74 -7.59 -11.36
CA SER A 23 6.33 -6.55 -10.52
C SER A 23 6.32 -6.95 -9.04
N LEU A 24 5.22 -7.51 -8.56
CA LEU A 24 5.11 -7.99 -7.19
C LEU A 24 6.10 -9.12 -6.90
N ARG A 25 6.16 -10.12 -7.78
CA ARG A 25 7.12 -11.23 -7.69
C ARG A 25 8.58 -10.75 -7.76
N SER A 26 8.87 -9.77 -8.63
CA SER A 26 10.21 -9.18 -8.72
C SER A 26 10.62 -8.53 -7.40
N ALA A 27 9.71 -7.78 -6.75
CA ALA A 27 9.96 -7.13 -5.47
C ALA A 27 10.26 -8.14 -4.35
N LEU A 28 9.45 -9.20 -4.23
CA LEU A 28 9.65 -10.26 -3.22
C LEU A 28 10.99 -10.97 -3.41
N ARG A 29 11.34 -11.37 -4.65
CA ARG A 29 12.65 -11.97 -4.94
C ARG A 29 13.83 -11.06 -4.61
N ARG A 30 13.63 -9.74 -4.54
CA ARG A 30 14.66 -8.76 -4.15
C ARG A 30 14.72 -8.50 -2.66
N GLY A 31 13.91 -9.20 -1.86
CA GLY A 31 13.93 -9.15 -0.41
C GLY A 31 13.02 -8.10 0.19
N ALA A 32 11.96 -7.68 -0.51
CA ALA A 32 10.88 -6.92 0.11
C ALA A 32 10.22 -7.75 1.21
N ASP A 33 9.96 -7.13 2.37
CA ASP A 33 9.19 -7.76 3.45
C ASP A 33 7.68 -7.66 3.18
N ALA A 34 7.28 -6.65 2.41
CA ALA A 34 5.92 -6.46 1.93
C ALA A 34 5.92 -5.77 0.57
N VAL A 35 4.84 -5.93 -0.18
CA VAL A 35 4.61 -5.19 -1.42
C VAL A 35 3.37 -4.32 -1.26
N GLU A 36 3.49 -3.06 -1.60
CA GLU A 36 2.33 -2.17 -1.66
C GLU A 36 1.68 -2.28 -3.04
N ILE A 37 0.35 -2.27 -3.05
CA ILE A 37 -0.51 -2.36 -4.22
C ILE A 37 -1.66 -1.37 -4.13
N ASP A 38 -1.99 -0.73 -5.26
CA ASP A 38 -3.14 0.15 -5.37
C ASP A 38 -4.36 -0.65 -5.86
N VAL A 39 -5.47 -0.62 -5.12
CA VAL A 39 -6.68 -1.35 -5.47
C VAL A 39 -7.83 -0.43 -5.83
N ARG A 40 -8.39 -0.60 -7.02
CA ARG A 40 -9.59 0.07 -7.51
C ARG A 40 -10.63 -0.95 -7.99
N LEU A 41 -11.86 -0.48 -8.18
CA LEU A 41 -12.92 -1.32 -8.73
C LEU A 41 -13.16 -0.99 -10.22
N THR A 42 -13.46 -2.03 -10.98
CA THR A 42 -14.04 -1.93 -12.32
C THR A 42 -15.52 -1.54 -12.24
N ARG A 43 -16.17 -1.29 -13.38
CA ARG A 43 -17.62 -1.00 -13.48
C ARG A 43 -18.49 -2.10 -12.85
N ASP A 44 -18.12 -3.34 -13.04
CA ASP A 44 -18.80 -4.53 -12.51
C ASP A 44 -18.38 -4.89 -11.08
N GLY A 45 -17.54 -4.05 -10.45
CA GLY A 45 -17.17 -4.15 -9.04
C GLY A 45 -16.10 -5.18 -8.73
N VAL A 46 -15.29 -5.59 -9.71
CA VAL A 46 -14.13 -6.45 -9.48
C VAL A 46 -12.95 -5.61 -8.98
N PRO A 47 -12.32 -5.93 -7.84
CA PRO A 47 -11.11 -5.26 -7.40
C PRO A 47 -9.91 -5.64 -8.30
N VAL A 48 -9.25 -4.62 -8.85
CA VAL A 48 -8.08 -4.76 -9.75
C VAL A 48 -6.94 -3.86 -9.28
N LEU A 49 -5.71 -4.18 -9.68
CA LEU A 49 -4.53 -3.41 -9.30
C LEU A 49 -4.28 -2.28 -10.31
N LEU A 50 -4.59 -1.06 -9.90
CA LEU A 50 -4.34 0.14 -10.70
C LEU A 50 -4.33 1.39 -9.81
N HIS A 51 -3.27 2.21 -9.90
CA HIS A 51 -3.21 3.48 -9.18
C HIS A 51 -4.12 4.55 -9.81
N ASP A 52 -4.07 4.70 -11.13
CA ASP A 52 -4.73 5.78 -11.84
C ASP A 52 -6.24 5.52 -12.02
N VAL A 53 -7.00 6.58 -12.26
CA VAL A 53 -8.43 6.47 -12.55
C VAL A 53 -8.72 5.96 -13.96
N SER A 54 -7.69 5.87 -14.82
CA SER A 54 -7.79 5.40 -16.21
C SER A 54 -6.59 4.54 -16.61
N LEU A 55 -6.72 3.82 -17.72
CA LEU A 55 -5.66 2.99 -18.29
C LEU A 55 -4.60 3.80 -19.07
N LYS A 56 -4.72 5.14 -19.16
CA LYS A 56 -3.95 5.97 -20.08
C LYS A 56 -2.44 5.88 -19.87
N ARG A 57 -1.96 6.09 -18.65
CA ARG A 57 -0.52 6.21 -18.37
C ARG A 57 0.26 4.92 -18.61
N LEU A 58 -0.31 3.79 -18.19
CA LEU A 58 0.40 2.51 -18.23
C LEU A 58 0.06 1.65 -19.45
N TRP A 59 -1.15 1.82 -19.99
CA TRP A 59 -1.70 0.92 -21.01
C TRP A 59 -2.11 1.65 -22.30
N GLU A 60 -1.88 2.98 -22.36
CA GLU A 60 -2.12 3.83 -23.54
C GLU A 60 -3.60 3.92 -24.00
N HIS A 61 -4.52 3.46 -23.16
CA HIS A 61 -5.95 3.56 -23.41
C HIS A 61 -6.58 4.69 -22.58
N ASP A 62 -7.07 5.74 -23.22
CA ASP A 62 -7.74 6.86 -22.54
C ASP A 62 -9.19 6.49 -22.16
N ARG A 63 -9.31 5.48 -21.32
CA ARG A 63 -10.57 4.92 -20.81
C ARG A 63 -10.57 4.93 -19.29
N PRO A 64 -11.57 5.56 -18.63
CA PRO A 64 -11.72 5.49 -17.18
C PRO A 64 -12.01 4.05 -16.74
N LEU A 65 -11.33 3.59 -15.67
CA LEU A 65 -11.51 2.23 -15.15
C LEU A 65 -12.97 1.93 -14.78
N LEU A 66 -13.65 2.89 -14.14
CA LEU A 66 -15.06 2.75 -13.75
C LEU A 66 -16.05 2.64 -14.94
N SER A 67 -15.60 2.88 -16.17
CA SER A 67 -16.41 2.66 -17.38
C SER A 67 -16.23 1.28 -17.98
N LEU A 68 -15.31 0.46 -17.46
CA LEU A 68 -14.91 -0.83 -18.02
C LEU A 68 -15.26 -1.98 -17.06
N SER A 69 -15.75 -3.09 -17.61
CA SER A 69 -15.82 -4.37 -16.88
C SER A 69 -14.42 -4.98 -16.74
N CYS A 70 -14.26 -5.96 -15.85
CA CYS A 70 -13.00 -6.68 -15.70
C CYS A 70 -12.54 -7.31 -17.02
N ASP A 71 -13.43 -7.94 -17.77
CA ASP A 71 -13.13 -8.55 -19.07
C ASP A 71 -12.68 -7.52 -20.11
N GLU A 72 -13.32 -6.33 -20.14
CA GLU A 72 -12.87 -5.23 -20.99
C GLU A 72 -11.47 -4.73 -20.62
N VAL A 73 -11.17 -4.62 -19.33
CA VAL A 73 -9.82 -4.27 -18.85
C VAL A 73 -8.80 -5.30 -19.29
N ARG A 74 -9.09 -6.59 -19.12
CA ARG A 74 -8.22 -7.71 -19.55
C ARG A 74 -7.94 -7.63 -21.06
N GLY A 75 -8.96 -7.48 -21.87
CA GLY A 75 -8.81 -7.38 -23.32
C GLY A 75 -7.95 -6.19 -23.75
N LEU A 76 -8.12 -5.02 -23.11
CA LEU A 76 -7.35 -3.81 -23.41
C LEU A 76 -5.89 -3.88 -22.94
N THR A 77 -5.59 -4.65 -21.91
CA THR A 77 -4.27 -4.70 -21.29
C THR A 77 -3.52 -6.02 -21.52
N SER A 78 -4.09 -6.91 -22.34
CA SER A 78 -3.55 -8.27 -22.56
C SER A 78 -3.29 -9.00 -21.24
N ASP A 79 -4.30 -9.02 -20.35
CA ASP A 79 -4.24 -9.57 -19.01
C ASP A 79 -3.20 -8.94 -18.08
N GLY A 80 -2.69 -7.76 -18.45
CA GLY A 80 -1.61 -7.11 -17.69
C GLY A 80 -2.06 -6.41 -16.40
N VAL A 81 -3.35 -6.07 -16.24
CA VAL A 81 -3.92 -5.55 -14.99
C VAL A 81 -4.52 -6.72 -14.21
N PRO A 82 -3.87 -7.19 -13.14
CA PRO A 82 -4.38 -8.32 -12.36
C PRO A 82 -5.55 -7.90 -11.46
N THR A 83 -6.41 -8.85 -11.13
CA THR A 83 -7.36 -8.72 -10.03
C THR A 83 -6.64 -8.80 -8.68
N LEU A 84 -7.28 -8.29 -7.63
CA LEU A 84 -6.78 -8.45 -6.24
C LEU A 84 -6.66 -9.94 -5.87
N GLU A 85 -7.61 -10.77 -6.33
CA GLU A 85 -7.59 -12.22 -6.12
C GLU A 85 -6.34 -12.86 -6.73
N GLU A 86 -6.02 -12.53 -7.99
CA GLU A 86 -4.81 -13.02 -8.66
C GLU A 86 -3.54 -12.55 -7.94
N ALA A 87 -3.46 -11.27 -7.57
CA ALA A 87 -2.32 -10.74 -6.83
C ALA A 87 -2.12 -11.46 -5.49
N LEU A 88 -3.19 -11.73 -4.74
CA LEU A 88 -3.13 -12.47 -3.48
C LEU A 88 -2.66 -13.91 -3.68
N LYS A 89 -3.14 -14.61 -4.69
CA LYS A 89 -2.73 -16.00 -4.98
C LYS A 89 -1.28 -16.09 -5.43
N GLU A 90 -0.82 -15.11 -6.20
CA GLU A 90 0.52 -15.10 -6.79
C GLU A 90 1.63 -14.57 -5.87
N THR A 91 1.24 -14.08 -4.68
CA THR A 91 2.13 -13.53 -3.65
C THR A 91 1.88 -14.15 -2.27
N ASP A 92 1.52 -15.43 -2.23
CA ASP A 92 1.12 -16.17 -1.02
C ASP A 92 2.19 -16.18 0.09
N GLU A 93 3.47 -16.11 -0.25
CA GLU A 93 4.59 -16.04 0.70
C GLU A 93 4.88 -14.62 1.22
N GLY A 94 4.25 -13.57 0.65
CA GLY A 94 4.54 -12.16 0.94
C GLY A 94 3.42 -11.44 1.68
N ARG A 95 3.79 -10.40 2.45
CA ARG A 95 2.80 -9.45 2.98
C ARG A 95 2.41 -8.42 1.91
N LEU A 96 1.14 -8.02 1.89
CA LEU A 96 0.65 -6.97 1.02
C LEU A 96 0.13 -5.77 1.83
N MET A 97 0.55 -4.57 1.43
CA MET A 97 -0.04 -3.31 1.87
C MET A 97 -1.02 -2.85 0.79
N VAL A 98 -2.31 -2.89 1.09
CA VAL A 98 -3.37 -2.50 0.16
C VAL A 98 -3.66 -1.02 0.33
N ASP A 99 -3.23 -0.19 -0.63
CA ASP A 99 -3.69 1.20 -0.75
C ASP A 99 -4.99 1.26 -1.56
N VAL A 100 -5.91 2.09 -1.07
CA VAL A 100 -7.19 2.33 -1.75
C VAL A 100 -7.22 3.80 -2.16
N PRO A 101 -6.70 4.14 -3.35
CA PRO A 101 -6.46 5.50 -3.75
C PRO A 101 -7.77 6.25 -4.08
N GLY A 102 -7.85 7.49 -3.57
CA GLY A 102 -8.96 8.41 -3.81
C GLY A 102 -10.18 8.17 -2.93
N PRO A 103 -11.27 8.91 -3.18
CA PRO A 103 -12.50 8.73 -2.44
C PRO A 103 -13.19 7.43 -2.89
N VAL A 104 -13.37 6.51 -1.94
CA VAL A 104 -14.13 5.27 -2.13
C VAL A 104 -15.33 5.24 -1.21
N ASP A 105 -16.41 4.62 -1.67
CA ASP A 105 -17.58 4.37 -0.83
C ASP A 105 -17.41 3.10 0.03
N ALA A 106 -18.26 2.95 1.02
CA ALA A 106 -18.22 1.80 1.93
C ALA A 106 -18.52 0.47 1.22
N ARG A 107 -19.20 0.48 0.08
CA ARG A 107 -19.49 -0.73 -0.69
C ARG A 107 -18.22 -1.23 -1.38
N ALA A 108 -17.45 -0.32 -1.98
CA ALA A 108 -16.16 -0.64 -2.58
C ALA A 108 -15.20 -1.24 -1.55
N VAL A 109 -15.10 -0.62 -0.36
CA VAL A 109 -14.26 -1.13 0.73
C VAL A 109 -14.69 -2.54 1.15
N ARG A 110 -16.00 -2.77 1.37
CA ARG A 110 -16.51 -4.12 1.70
C ARG A 110 -16.20 -5.16 0.63
N ARG A 111 -16.20 -4.77 -0.65
CA ARG A 111 -15.85 -5.67 -1.74
C ARG A 111 -14.37 -6.07 -1.69
N ILE A 112 -13.48 -5.10 -1.45
CA ILE A 112 -12.02 -5.35 -1.31
C ILE A 112 -11.75 -6.25 -0.11
N VAL A 113 -12.30 -5.91 1.06
CA VAL A 113 -12.17 -6.69 2.29
C VAL A 113 -12.72 -8.11 2.09
N GLY A 114 -13.89 -8.24 1.43
CA GLY A 114 -14.50 -9.54 1.16
C GLY A 114 -13.59 -10.48 0.37
N VAL A 115 -12.94 -9.99 -0.70
CA VAL A 115 -11.99 -10.82 -1.48
C VAL A 115 -10.81 -11.31 -0.63
N ILE A 116 -10.32 -10.47 0.30
CA ILE A 116 -9.20 -10.84 1.19
C ILE A 116 -9.64 -11.93 2.17
N HIS A 117 -10.84 -11.81 2.75
CA HIS A 117 -11.43 -12.79 3.67
C HIS A 117 -11.78 -14.11 2.97
N ASP A 118 -12.36 -14.03 1.77
CA ASP A 118 -12.72 -15.23 0.97
C ASP A 118 -11.48 -16.10 0.64
N LEU A 119 -10.29 -15.49 0.64
CA LEU A 119 -9.01 -16.17 0.41
C LEU A 119 -8.23 -16.50 1.69
N GLY A 120 -8.74 -16.14 2.88
CA GLY A 120 -8.05 -16.34 4.15
C GLY A 120 -6.71 -15.59 4.24
N ALA A 121 -6.64 -14.40 3.63
CA ALA A 121 -5.38 -13.65 3.48
C ALA A 121 -5.22 -12.52 4.52
N GLU A 122 -6.11 -12.41 5.52
CA GLU A 122 -6.21 -11.31 6.48
C GLU A 122 -4.91 -11.09 7.27
N GLU A 123 -4.26 -12.17 7.69
CA GLU A 123 -3.05 -12.08 8.53
C GLU A 123 -1.84 -11.52 7.78
N ARG A 124 -1.82 -11.63 6.45
CA ARG A 124 -0.73 -11.13 5.62
C ARG A 124 -1.04 -9.83 4.89
N VAL A 125 -2.24 -9.29 5.06
CA VAL A 125 -2.66 -8.02 4.45
C VAL A 125 -2.80 -6.94 5.52
N TYR A 126 -2.40 -5.72 5.19
CA TYR A 126 -2.74 -4.52 5.95
C TYR A 126 -3.12 -3.39 5.00
N TYR A 127 -3.94 -2.45 5.48
CA TYR A 127 -4.54 -1.43 4.64
C TYR A 127 -3.89 -0.08 4.86
N CYS A 128 -3.80 0.72 3.79
CA CYS A 128 -3.23 2.06 3.81
C CYS A 128 -4.13 3.03 3.06
N ALA A 129 -4.58 4.08 3.70
CA ALA A 129 -5.23 5.25 3.09
C ALA A 129 -5.52 6.32 4.15
N GLY A 130 -6.19 7.41 3.74
CA GLY A 130 -6.67 8.46 4.65
C GLY A 130 -7.80 8.00 5.57
N ALA A 131 -8.06 8.80 6.60
CA ALA A 131 -8.99 8.47 7.71
C ALA A 131 -10.38 8.00 7.25
N ARG A 132 -10.97 8.65 6.24
CA ARG A 132 -12.31 8.27 5.74
C ARG A 132 -12.37 6.82 5.26
N THR A 133 -11.38 6.42 4.46
CA THR A 133 -11.29 5.06 3.92
C THR A 133 -10.98 4.07 5.05
N MET A 134 -10.06 4.42 5.95
CA MET A 134 -9.69 3.54 7.07
C MET A 134 -10.82 3.34 8.08
N LEU A 135 -11.70 4.30 8.28
CA LEU A 135 -12.95 4.11 9.04
C LEU A 135 -13.87 3.09 8.36
N ALA A 136 -13.98 3.12 7.04
CA ALA A 136 -14.80 2.15 6.30
C ALA A 136 -14.16 0.74 6.34
N VAL A 137 -12.81 0.63 6.26
CA VAL A 137 -12.09 -0.64 6.47
C VAL A 137 -12.35 -1.18 7.86
N ARG A 138 -12.18 -0.36 8.92
CA ARG A 138 -12.41 -0.76 10.31
C ARG A 138 -13.85 -1.22 10.56
N ALA A 139 -14.83 -0.61 9.86
CA ALA A 139 -16.23 -1.03 9.92
C ALA A 139 -16.50 -2.36 9.19
N ALA A 140 -15.76 -2.65 8.12
CA ALA A 140 -15.88 -3.89 7.37
C ALA A 140 -15.09 -5.03 8.00
N ASP A 141 -13.93 -4.72 8.58
CA ASP A 141 -13.05 -5.65 9.30
C ASP A 141 -12.56 -5.03 10.62
N PRO A 142 -13.19 -5.41 11.74
CA PRO A 142 -12.80 -4.93 13.06
C PRO A 142 -11.38 -5.31 13.51
N ALA A 143 -10.77 -6.35 12.90
CA ALA A 143 -9.42 -6.85 13.21
C ALA A 143 -8.33 -6.30 12.27
N ALA A 144 -8.70 -5.62 11.18
CA ALA A 144 -7.77 -5.15 10.14
C ALA A 144 -6.53 -4.46 10.72
N GLU A 145 -5.34 -4.80 10.22
CA GLU A 145 -4.14 -4.00 10.47
C GLU A 145 -4.16 -2.76 9.56
N ILE A 146 -4.01 -1.57 10.14
CA ILE A 146 -4.16 -0.29 9.44
C ILE A 146 -2.92 0.58 9.55
N ALA A 147 -2.46 1.09 8.41
CA ALA A 147 -1.51 2.18 8.28
C ALA A 147 -2.27 3.46 7.87
N LEU A 148 -2.54 4.33 8.86
CA LEU A 148 -3.27 5.57 8.61
C LEU A 148 -2.38 6.58 7.90
N THR A 149 -2.67 6.89 6.64
CA THR A 149 -1.98 7.94 5.90
C THR A 149 -2.33 9.31 6.46
N TRP A 150 -1.27 10.03 6.87
CA TRP A 150 -1.36 11.35 7.48
C TRP A 150 -0.39 12.33 6.83
N THR A 151 -0.90 13.44 6.34
CA THR A 151 -0.15 14.41 5.53
C THR A 151 0.14 15.74 6.23
N SER A 152 -0.17 15.82 7.53
CA SER A 152 0.04 17.01 8.37
C SER A 152 1.09 16.77 9.44
N LEU A 153 1.82 17.82 9.84
CA LEU A 153 2.71 17.79 11.02
C LEU A 153 1.93 17.80 12.35
N ALA A 154 0.72 18.36 12.34
CA ALA A 154 -0.18 18.25 13.48
C ALA A 154 -0.63 16.77 13.62
N PRO A 155 -0.62 16.20 14.83
CA PRO A 155 -1.02 14.81 15.04
C PRO A 155 -2.49 14.61 14.67
N PRO A 156 -2.90 13.38 14.32
CA PRO A 156 -4.31 13.03 14.18
C PRO A 156 -5.07 13.32 15.48
N ARG A 157 -6.32 13.76 15.35
CA ARG A 157 -7.17 13.98 16.55
C ARG A 157 -7.40 12.66 17.28
N PRO A 158 -7.43 12.65 18.64
CA PRO A 158 -7.66 11.42 19.41
C PRO A 158 -8.90 10.65 18.93
N ALA A 159 -10.02 11.33 18.68
CA ALA A 159 -11.24 10.69 18.18
C ALA A 159 -11.04 9.94 16.83
N VAL A 160 -10.11 10.38 15.98
CA VAL A 160 -9.77 9.67 14.74
C VAL A 160 -8.95 8.43 15.06
N LEU A 161 -7.96 8.54 15.94
CA LEU A 161 -7.12 7.43 16.37
C LEU A 161 -7.95 6.34 17.07
N ASP A 162 -8.85 6.74 17.96
CA ASP A 162 -9.76 5.83 18.70
C ASP A 162 -10.72 5.09 17.75
N ALA A 163 -11.23 5.78 16.74
CA ALA A 163 -12.17 5.20 15.78
C ALA A 163 -11.49 4.31 14.74
N VAL A 164 -10.31 4.71 14.22
CA VAL A 164 -9.54 3.96 13.21
C VAL A 164 -8.73 2.83 13.86
N ARG A 165 -8.19 3.06 15.06
CA ARG A 165 -7.26 2.15 15.77
C ARG A 165 -6.11 1.69 14.88
N PRO A 166 -5.31 2.64 14.33
CA PRO A 166 -4.21 2.28 13.44
C PRO A 166 -3.07 1.63 14.25
N ARG A 167 -2.34 0.73 13.61
CA ARG A 167 -1.04 0.25 14.12
C ARG A 167 0.07 1.20 13.70
N TRP A 168 -0.04 1.79 12.50
CA TRP A 168 0.95 2.62 11.86
C TRP A 168 0.39 4.00 11.57
N LEU A 169 1.21 5.04 11.77
CA LEU A 169 1.01 6.33 11.14
C LEU A 169 1.92 6.43 9.92
N ASN A 170 1.32 6.59 8.74
CA ASN A 170 2.00 6.56 7.45
C ASN A 170 2.17 7.98 6.89
N TYR A 171 3.41 8.47 6.89
CA TYR A 171 3.73 9.85 6.54
C TYR A 171 4.45 9.97 5.21
N ARG A 172 4.26 11.10 4.53
CA ARG A 172 5.16 11.51 3.46
C ARG A 172 6.56 11.71 4.03
N PHE A 173 7.58 11.08 3.44
CA PHE A 173 8.94 11.01 4.00
C PHE A 173 9.59 12.37 4.29
N GLY A 174 9.18 13.45 3.59
CA GLY A 174 9.67 14.81 3.81
C GLY A 174 9.21 15.45 5.13
N LEU A 175 8.16 14.91 5.76
CA LEU A 175 7.63 15.38 7.05
C LEU A 175 8.30 14.74 8.25
N VAL A 176 9.11 13.69 8.04
CA VAL A 176 9.58 12.81 9.12
C VAL A 176 11.00 13.17 9.54
N ASP A 177 11.15 13.43 10.84
CA ASP A 177 12.41 13.58 11.56
C ASP A 177 12.42 12.72 12.83
N ARG A 178 13.50 12.76 13.58
CA ARG A 178 13.68 12.01 14.84
C ARG A 178 12.64 12.39 15.90
N ASP A 179 12.28 13.67 15.97
CA ASP A 179 11.35 14.15 17.00
C ASP A 179 9.94 13.68 16.72
N LEU A 180 9.51 13.67 15.44
CA LEU A 180 8.21 13.11 15.04
C LEU A 180 8.17 11.61 15.36
N VAL A 181 9.22 10.85 14.97
CA VAL A 181 9.29 9.41 15.26
C VAL A 181 9.19 9.15 16.75
N ALA A 182 9.98 9.87 17.57
CA ALA A 182 9.96 9.72 19.02
C ALA A 182 8.60 10.06 19.65
N ARG A 183 7.88 11.07 19.13
CA ARG A 183 6.50 11.39 19.57
C ARG A 183 5.54 10.25 19.26
N VAL A 184 5.53 9.80 18.00
CA VAL A 184 4.63 8.73 17.53
C VAL A 184 4.84 7.43 18.31
N HIS A 185 6.12 7.09 18.57
CA HIS A 185 6.46 5.91 19.39
C HIS A 185 6.01 6.04 20.84
N ARG A 186 6.12 7.23 21.47
CA ARG A 186 5.61 7.46 22.83
C ARG A 186 4.10 7.28 22.93
N ASP A 187 3.38 7.62 21.85
CA ASP A 187 1.93 7.45 21.74
C ASP A 187 1.52 6.00 21.41
N GLY A 188 2.48 5.07 21.27
CA GLY A 188 2.26 3.65 21.04
C GLY A 188 2.05 3.23 19.59
N TYR A 189 2.30 4.12 18.62
CA TYR A 189 2.17 3.83 17.19
C TYR A 189 3.53 3.58 16.54
N LEU A 190 3.52 2.88 15.39
CA LEU A 190 4.68 2.70 14.52
C LEU A 190 4.66 3.77 13.40
N VAL A 191 5.86 4.11 12.88
CA VAL A 191 6.03 5.09 11.81
C VAL A 191 6.34 4.38 10.50
N SER A 192 5.45 4.51 9.51
CA SER A 192 5.68 4.15 8.12
C SER A 192 5.90 5.41 7.28
N VAL A 193 6.73 5.32 6.24
CA VAL A 193 7.00 6.47 5.35
C VAL A 193 6.96 6.08 3.88
N TRP A 194 6.52 7.02 3.02
CA TRP A 194 6.44 6.90 1.56
C TRP A 194 6.88 8.19 0.88
N THR A 195 7.45 8.28 -0.29
CA THR A 195 8.16 7.28 -1.08
C THR A 195 9.57 7.84 -1.29
N PRO A 196 10.54 7.57 -0.39
CA PRO A 196 11.92 7.99 -0.58
C PRO A 196 12.61 7.05 -1.58
N ASP A 197 13.21 7.59 -2.66
CA ASP A 197 13.84 6.80 -3.71
C ASP A 197 15.36 7.01 -3.82
N THR A 198 15.96 7.80 -2.92
CA THR A 198 17.40 8.03 -2.90
C THR A 198 18.06 7.40 -1.67
N ARG A 199 19.31 6.88 -1.83
CA ARG A 199 20.10 6.36 -0.69
C ARG A 199 20.19 7.37 0.45
N ARG A 200 20.34 8.67 0.15
CA ARG A 200 20.43 9.75 1.16
C ARG A 200 19.16 9.85 1.97
N SER A 201 17.99 9.91 1.30
CA SER A 201 16.69 10.01 2.01
C SER A 201 16.39 8.77 2.82
N MET A 202 16.67 7.58 2.28
CA MET A 202 16.48 6.32 3.01
C MET A 202 17.37 6.26 4.26
N ARG A 203 18.68 6.56 4.14
CA ARG A 203 19.61 6.55 5.27
C ARG A 203 19.18 7.53 6.37
N ARG A 204 18.80 8.77 5.99
CA ARG A 204 18.24 9.75 6.95
C ARG A 204 17.03 9.21 7.73
N LEU A 205 16.15 8.47 7.07
CA LEU A 205 14.95 7.90 7.69
C LEU A 205 15.28 6.69 8.58
N LEU A 206 16.21 5.83 8.15
CA LEU A 206 16.75 4.74 8.97
C LEU A 206 17.39 5.32 10.26
N ASP A 207 18.19 6.37 10.13
CA ASP A 207 18.82 7.07 11.26
C ASP A 207 17.79 7.79 12.16
N ALA A 208 16.65 8.19 11.60
CA ALA A 208 15.54 8.77 12.36
C ALA A 208 14.75 7.73 13.15
N GLY A 209 14.89 6.44 12.83
CA GLY A 209 14.28 5.34 13.56
C GLY A 209 12.86 4.99 13.10
N VAL A 210 12.52 5.23 11.83
CA VAL A 210 11.23 4.78 11.26
C VAL A 210 11.12 3.25 11.27
N ASP A 211 9.91 2.72 11.33
CA ASP A 211 9.67 1.27 11.42
C ASP A 211 9.40 0.64 10.04
N SER A 212 8.99 1.44 9.04
CA SER A 212 8.71 0.97 7.69
C SER A 212 9.03 2.04 6.64
N ILE A 213 9.55 1.61 5.49
CA ILE A 213 9.83 2.47 4.32
C ILE A 213 9.21 1.84 3.08
N THR A 214 8.27 2.55 2.46
CA THR A 214 7.71 2.23 1.14
C THR A 214 8.48 2.98 0.06
N THR A 215 9.07 2.27 -0.92
CA THR A 215 9.95 2.85 -1.94
C THR A 215 9.81 2.18 -3.30
N ASN A 216 10.05 2.93 -4.38
CA ASN A 216 10.21 2.38 -5.73
C ASN A 216 11.59 1.70 -5.95
N ARG A 217 12.54 1.89 -5.02
CA ARG A 217 13.91 1.38 -5.09
C ARG A 217 14.17 0.35 -4.00
N ILE A 218 13.39 -0.75 -4.07
CA ILE A 218 13.48 -1.83 -3.07
C ILE A 218 14.88 -2.44 -3.00
N ASP A 219 15.56 -2.59 -4.13
CA ASP A 219 16.95 -3.04 -4.25
C ASP A 219 17.90 -2.19 -3.38
N THR A 220 17.75 -0.88 -3.46
CA THR A 220 18.56 0.09 -2.71
C THR A 220 18.28 0.03 -1.21
N LEU A 221 17.00 -0.07 -0.81
CA LEU A 221 16.62 -0.15 0.59
C LEU A 221 17.10 -1.45 1.24
N CYS A 222 16.91 -2.59 0.55
CA CYS A 222 17.38 -3.89 1.05
C CYS A 222 18.90 -3.96 1.18
N ALA A 223 19.66 -3.30 0.29
CA ALA A 223 21.10 -3.17 0.44
C ALA A 223 21.49 -2.34 1.68
N LEU A 224 20.82 -1.19 1.90
CA LEU A 224 21.09 -0.31 3.05
C LEU A 224 20.77 -0.94 4.42
N ARG A 225 19.86 -1.90 4.47
CA ARG A 225 19.47 -2.62 5.70
C ARG A 225 20.51 -3.68 6.11
N ARG A 226 21.39 -4.09 5.20
CA ARG A 226 22.45 -5.09 5.43
C ARG A 226 23.79 -4.46 5.83
N ASP A 227 23.99 -3.18 5.49
CA ASP A 227 25.15 -2.37 5.92
C ASP A 227 24.99 -1.91 7.37
#